data_767454a692f0288ead0f030d3b47eb4f
#
_entry.id   767454a692f0288ead0f030d3b47eb4f
#
_cell.length_a   1.000
_cell.length_b   1.000
_cell.length_c   1.000
_cell.angle_alpha   90.00
_cell.angle_beta   90.00
_cell.angle_gamma   90.00
#
_symmetry.space_group_name_H-M   'P 1'
#
loop_
_entity.id
_entity.type
_entity.pdbx_description
1 polymer ?
#
loop_
_entity_poly.entity_id
_entity_poly.type
_entity_poly.pdbx_seq_one_letter_code
_entity_poly.pdbx_strand_id
1 'polypeptide(L)'
;NTGAYYLDPRLVSTAFSGSFGLFQEQDRSNGNESPTNGTLLGYTFDTVILSEKPYSATIFANRNENVILTRDFGGRSELTFENRGGIFRLREDSILEDLGVRYFSSVVGAQQEHTKENTETLGQTFRRDETRTIFNYAANKGSETSDLYFRYEFIDQQDKDQSNLNFQTHTAELGYSLDFGENLNRRWTSRLNYFTRSAAAQVTVISADEQLRIDHYE
;
A
#
# COMPACT_ATOMS: atom_id res chain seq x y z
N ASN A 1 -9.85 -0.34 -22.57
CA ASN A 1 -9.12 -1.40 -21.88
C ASN A 1 -8.48 -2.31 -22.91
N THR A 2 -7.17 -2.41 -22.90
CA THR A 2 -6.43 -3.30 -23.81
C THR A 2 -5.62 -4.26 -22.94
N GLY A 3 -5.90 -5.55 -23.05
CA GLY A 3 -5.08 -6.61 -22.47
C GLY A 3 -4.16 -7.17 -23.55
N ALA A 4 -2.89 -7.29 -23.26
CA ALA A 4 -1.94 -7.95 -24.13
C ALA A 4 -1.31 -9.12 -23.40
N TYR A 5 -1.29 -10.29 -24.03
CA TYR A 5 -0.59 -11.47 -23.53
C TYR A 5 0.68 -11.64 -24.36
N TYR A 6 1.81 -11.39 -23.73
CA TYR A 6 3.12 -11.75 -24.26
C TYR A 6 3.51 -13.10 -23.66
N LEU A 7 3.62 -14.15 -24.46
CA LEU A 7 3.84 -15.52 -24.03
C LEU A 7 2.56 -16.17 -23.42
N ASP A 8 2.71 -17.33 -22.79
CA ASP A 8 1.62 -18.00 -22.07
C ASP A 8 1.07 -17.06 -20.99
N PRO A 9 -0.26 -16.79 -20.91
CA PRO A 9 -0.85 -15.90 -19.89
C PRO A 9 -0.58 -16.36 -18.44
N ARG A 10 -0.19 -17.62 -18.24
CA ARG A 10 0.29 -18.13 -16.95
C ARG A 10 1.69 -17.63 -16.57
N LEU A 11 2.47 -17.19 -17.57
CA LEU A 11 3.81 -16.63 -17.35
C LEU A 11 3.76 -15.12 -17.13
N VAL A 12 3.05 -14.39 -17.98
CA VAL A 12 2.93 -12.94 -17.88
C VAL A 12 1.55 -12.50 -18.36
N SER A 13 0.85 -11.77 -17.51
CA SER A 13 -0.42 -11.12 -17.83
C SER A 13 -0.30 -9.63 -17.56
N THR A 14 -0.62 -8.81 -18.56
CA THR A 14 -0.57 -7.35 -18.44
C THR A 14 -1.92 -6.74 -18.78
N ALA A 15 -2.39 -5.84 -17.93
CA ALA A 15 -3.56 -5.02 -18.16
C ALA A 15 -3.15 -3.56 -18.23
N PHE A 16 -3.65 -2.85 -19.24
CA PHE A 16 -3.46 -1.42 -19.37
C PHE A 16 -4.80 -0.73 -19.66
N SER A 17 -5.06 0.36 -18.96
CA SER A 17 -6.17 1.26 -19.27
C SER A 17 -5.71 2.71 -19.22
N GLY A 18 -6.28 3.53 -20.09
CA GLY A 18 -6.03 4.96 -20.11
C GLY A 18 -7.34 5.73 -20.19
N SER A 19 -7.39 6.89 -19.57
CA SER A 19 -8.48 7.83 -19.63
C SER A 19 -7.95 9.22 -19.96
N PHE A 20 -8.69 9.92 -20.80
CA PHE A 20 -8.40 11.30 -21.16
C PHE A 20 -9.69 12.10 -21.03
N GLY A 21 -9.64 13.19 -20.32
CA GLY A 21 -10.76 14.12 -20.14
C GLY A 21 -10.37 15.54 -20.54
N LEU A 22 -11.30 16.24 -21.12
CA LEU A 22 -11.24 17.69 -21.32
C LEU A 22 -12.31 18.31 -20.44
N PHE A 23 -11.95 19.34 -19.70
CA PHE A 23 -12.94 20.15 -19.03
C PHE A 23 -12.79 21.60 -19.47
N GLN A 24 -13.92 22.27 -19.59
CA GLN A 24 -14.01 23.69 -19.87
C GLN A 24 -14.98 24.31 -18.86
N GLU A 25 -14.50 25.28 -18.15
CA GLU A 25 -15.33 26.07 -17.25
C GLU A 25 -15.41 27.51 -17.76
N GLN A 26 -16.58 28.08 -17.71
CA GLN A 26 -16.81 29.49 -18.03
C GLN A 26 -17.38 30.16 -16.76
N ASP A 27 -16.51 30.89 -16.07
CA ASP A 27 -16.96 31.68 -14.90
C ASP A 27 -17.41 33.06 -15.38
N ARG A 28 -18.64 33.44 -14.98
CA ARG A 28 -19.24 34.75 -15.20
C ARG A 28 -19.38 35.47 -13.88
N SER A 29 -18.27 36.04 -13.40
CA SER A 29 -18.31 36.89 -12.22
C SER A 29 -18.05 38.34 -12.61
N ASN A 30 -18.98 39.26 -12.22
CA ASN A 30 -18.86 40.70 -12.40
C ASN A 30 -18.58 41.20 -13.82
N GLY A 31 -19.12 40.52 -14.85
CA GLY A 31 -19.01 40.97 -16.24
C GLY A 31 -17.68 40.58 -16.92
N ASN A 32 -16.76 39.92 -16.23
CA ASN A 32 -15.58 39.35 -16.81
C ASN A 32 -15.78 37.83 -17.02
N GLU A 33 -15.61 37.37 -18.26
CA GLU A 33 -15.61 35.96 -18.62
C GLU A 33 -14.17 35.47 -18.58
N SER A 34 -13.87 34.52 -17.70
CA SER A 34 -12.56 33.84 -17.66
C SER A 34 -12.77 32.36 -17.98
N PRO A 35 -12.58 31.94 -19.24
CA PRO A 35 -12.64 30.51 -19.55
C PRO A 35 -11.42 29.79 -18.96
N THR A 36 -11.66 28.78 -18.17
CA THR A 36 -10.64 27.88 -17.67
C THR A 36 -10.77 26.55 -18.37
N ASN A 37 -9.74 26.17 -19.12
CA ASN A 37 -9.66 24.91 -19.81
C ASN A 37 -8.62 24.03 -19.13
N GLY A 38 -8.87 22.74 -19.04
CA GLY A 38 -7.91 21.78 -18.51
C GLY A 38 -8.04 20.41 -19.14
N THR A 39 -6.99 19.64 -19.00
CA THR A 39 -6.94 18.25 -19.42
C THR A 39 -6.78 17.38 -18.20
N LEU A 40 -7.47 16.24 -18.17
CA LEU A 40 -7.35 15.21 -17.16
C LEU A 40 -6.74 13.98 -17.80
N LEU A 41 -5.67 13.47 -17.21
CA LEU A 41 -4.97 12.29 -17.68
C LEU A 41 -5.00 11.22 -16.59
N GLY A 42 -5.52 10.03 -16.93
CA GLY A 42 -5.47 8.87 -16.06
C GLY A 42 -4.90 7.67 -16.80
N TYR A 43 -4.16 6.83 -16.11
CA TYR A 43 -3.75 5.52 -16.60
C TYR A 43 -3.69 4.51 -15.45
N THR A 44 -3.87 3.25 -15.81
CA THR A 44 -3.63 2.10 -14.93
C THR A 44 -2.83 1.07 -15.72
N PHE A 45 -1.78 0.59 -15.12
CA PHE A 45 -0.91 -0.47 -15.63
C PHE A 45 -0.71 -1.51 -14.55
N ASP A 46 -1.03 -2.76 -14.85
CA ASP A 46 -0.85 -3.89 -13.96
C ASP A 46 -0.23 -5.04 -14.74
N THR A 47 0.85 -5.61 -14.21
CA THR A 47 1.49 -6.79 -14.77
C THR A 47 1.68 -7.83 -13.68
N VAL A 48 1.17 -9.03 -13.90
CA VAL A 48 1.37 -10.20 -13.05
C VAL A 48 2.27 -11.18 -13.77
N ILE A 49 3.34 -11.59 -13.11
CA ILE A 49 4.36 -12.51 -13.59
C ILE A 49 4.24 -13.80 -12.78
N LEU A 50 4.17 -14.95 -13.47
CA LEU A 50 4.14 -16.28 -12.88
C LEU A 50 2.97 -16.49 -11.89
N SER A 51 1.76 -16.04 -12.25
CA SER A 51 0.58 -16.06 -11.37
C SER A 51 0.22 -17.42 -10.80
N GLU A 52 0.46 -18.50 -11.57
CA GLU A 52 0.15 -19.90 -11.18
C GLU A 52 1.34 -20.60 -10.50
N LYS A 53 2.50 -19.97 -10.42
CA LYS A 53 3.68 -20.56 -9.78
C LYS A 53 3.69 -20.28 -8.27
N PRO A 54 4.41 -21.10 -7.50
CA PRO A 54 4.60 -20.85 -6.06
C PRO A 54 5.28 -19.52 -5.75
N TYR A 55 5.87 -18.90 -6.73
CA TYR A 55 6.46 -17.55 -6.67
C TYR A 55 5.86 -16.68 -7.76
N SER A 56 5.41 -15.50 -7.40
CA SER A 56 4.80 -14.56 -8.34
C SER A 56 5.20 -13.13 -8.04
N ALA A 57 5.20 -12.31 -9.06
CA ALA A 57 5.42 -10.88 -8.92
C ALA A 57 4.29 -10.09 -9.56
N THR A 58 3.93 -8.97 -8.96
CA THR A 58 3.00 -7.98 -9.52
C THR A 58 3.72 -6.65 -9.59
N ILE A 59 3.65 -5.98 -10.74
CA ILE A 59 4.15 -4.62 -10.94
C ILE A 59 2.96 -3.77 -11.35
N PHE A 60 2.80 -2.62 -10.72
CA PHE A 60 1.68 -1.73 -11.00
C PHE A 60 2.11 -0.27 -11.06
N ALA A 61 1.37 0.50 -11.84
CA ALA A 61 1.46 1.94 -11.87
C ALA A 61 0.09 2.52 -12.23
N ASN A 62 -0.35 3.52 -11.49
CA ASN A 62 -1.56 4.24 -11.81
C ASN A 62 -1.38 5.74 -11.60
N ARG A 63 -2.14 6.52 -12.37
CA ARG A 63 -2.27 7.96 -12.22
C ARG A 63 -3.73 8.33 -12.38
N ASN A 64 -4.19 9.19 -11.53
CA ASN A 64 -5.52 9.77 -11.60
C ASN A 64 -5.43 11.27 -11.35
N GLU A 65 -6.00 12.04 -12.26
CA GLU A 65 -6.15 13.49 -12.11
C GLU A 65 -7.65 13.81 -11.90
N ASN A 66 -7.91 14.67 -10.96
CA ASN A 66 -9.27 15.13 -10.67
C ASN A 66 -9.28 16.64 -10.46
N VAL A 67 -10.31 17.29 -10.93
CA VAL A 67 -10.57 18.72 -10.68
C VAL A 67 -11.91 18.84 -10.00
N ILE A 68 -11.91 19.44 -8.83
CA ILE A 68 -13.09 19.69 -8.02
C ILE A 68 -13.35 21.20 -8.02
N LEU A 69 -14.52 21.59 -8.48
CA LEU A 69 -14.96 22.98 -8.52
C LEU A 69 -15.96 23.22 -7.39
N THR A 70 -15.68 24.20 -6.55
CA THR A 70 -16.54 24.56 -5.43
C THR A 70 -17.33 25.80 -5.80
N ARG A 71 -18.58 25.61 -6.24
CA ARG A 71 -19.45 26.70 -6.77
C ARG A 71 -19.75 27.80 -5.76
N ASP A 72 -19.89 27.44 -4.49
CA ASP A 72 -20.36 28.40 -3.46
C ASP A 72 -19.30 29.42 -3.04
N PHE A 73 -18.01 29.16 -3.32
CA PHE A 73 -16.90 30.01 -2.91
C PHE A 73 -15.92 30.36 -4.03
N GLY A 74 -16.25 30.04 -5.29
CA GLY A 74 -15.34 30.27 -6.41
C GLY A 74 -14.01 29.54 -6.28
N GLY A 75 -14.01 28.37 -5.64
CA GLY A 75 -12.81 27.62 -5.37
C GLY A 75 -12.58 26.52 -6.41
N ARG A 76 -11.31 26.27 -6.70
CA ARG A 76 -10.84 25.19 -7.56
C ARG A 76 -9.81 24.34 -6.83
N SER A 77 -9.97 23.04 -6.85
CA SER A 77 -8.97 22.09 -6.37
C SER A 77 -8.58 21.14 -7.48
N GLU A 78 -7.29 21.07 -7.75
CA GLU A 78 -6.67 20.11 -8.67
C GLU A 78 -5.94 19.06 -7.83
N LEU A 79 -6.31 17.80 -8.00
CA LEU A 79 -5.71 16.69 -7.32
C LEU A 79 -5.12 15.73 -8.35
N THR A 80 -3.82 15.48 -8.24
CA THR A 80 -3.13 14.41 -8.97
C THR A 80 -2.67 13.37 -7.96
N PHE A 81 -3.03 12.13 -8.21
CA PHE A 81 -2.57 10.97 -7.45
C PHE A 81 -1.86 10.01 -8.38
N GLU A 82 -0.64 9.66 -8.03
CA GLU A 82 0.18 8.66 -8.71
C GLU A 82 0.58 7.58 -7.70
N ASN A 83 0.48 6.33 -8.10
CA ASN A 83 0.96 5.20 -7.32
C ASN A 83 1.69 4.23 -8.24
N ARG A 84 2.86 3.77 -7.80
CA ARG A 84 3.66 2.78 -8.52
C ARG A 84 4.36 1.86 -7.54
N GLY A 85 4.50 0.61 -7.92
CA GLY A 85 5.15 -0.33 -7.02
C GLY A 85 5.23 -1.73 -7.56
N GLY A 86 5.64 -2.62 -6.68
CA GLY A 86 5.70 -4.04 -6.97
C GLY A 86 5.54 -4.87 -5.70
N ILE A 87 5.00 -6.06 -5.89
CA ILE A 87 4.79 -7.05 -4.85
C ILE A 87 5.34 -8.38 -5.34
N PHE A 88 6.20 -8.99 -4.55
CA PHE A 88 6.65 -10.36 -4.76
C PHE A 88 6.03 -11.27 -3.71
N ARG A 89 5.53 -12.41 -4.12
CA ARG A 89 4.92 -13.43 -3.25
C ARG A 89 5.62 -14.76 -3.43
N LEU A 90 5.90 -15.40 -2.32
CA LEU A 90 6.37 -16.77 -2.22
C LEU A 90 5.32 -17.54 -1.42
N ARG A 91 4.75 -18.60 -2.01
CA ARG A 91 3.76 -19.46 -1.36
C ARG A 91 4.44 -20.64 -0.68
N GLU A 92 3.69 -21.34 0.15
CA GLU A 92 4.18 -22.49 0.95
C GLU A 92 4.70 -23.64 0.09
N ASP A 93 4.09 -23.88 -1.08
CA ASP A 93 4.47 -24.86 -2.08
C ASP A 93 5.65 -24.39 -2.97
N SER A 94 6.55 -23.60 -2.43
CA SER A 94 7.65 -22.99 -3.17
C SER A 94 8.88 -23.90 -3.25
N ILE A 95 9.89 -23.47 -4.02
CA ILE A 95 11.21 -24.11 -4.14
C ILE A 95 11.85 -24.39 -2.76
N LEU A 96 11.47 -23.64 -1.73
CA LEU A 96 11.97 -23.82 -0.37
C LEU A 96 11.52 -25.15 0.25
N GLU A 97 10.42 -25.74 -0.20
CA GLU A 97 10.01 -27.08 0.23
C GLU A 97 11.00 -28.13 -0.23
N ASP A 98 11.51 -28.03 -1.47
CA ASP A 98 12.55 -28.91 -2.00
C ASP A 98 13.88 -28.79 -1.22
N LEU A 99 14.11 -27.64 -0.60
CA LEU A 99 15.26 -27.38 0.28
C LEU A 99 14.99 -27.77 1.75
N GLY A 100 13.86 -28.39 2.05
CA GLY A 100 13.47 -28.84 3.39
C GLY A 100 12.81 -27.76 4.27
N VAL A 101 12.53 -26.58 3.73
CA VAL A 101 11.78 -25.52 4.43
C VAL A 101 10.31 -25.61 4.05
N ARG A 102 9.56 -26.40 4.81
CA ARG A 102 8.11 -26.60 4.62
C ARG A 102 7.29 -25.51 5.30
N TYR A 103 6.07 -25.30 4.78
CA TYR A 103 5.08 -24.36 5.35
C TYR A 103 5.60 -22.93 5.50
N PHE A 104 6.43 -22.48 4.57
CA PHE A 104 6.96 -21.13 4.54
C PHE A 104 6.32 -20.32 3.42
N SER A 105 5.77 -19.16 3.76
CA SER A 105 5.30 -18.20 2.79
C SER A 105 5.83 -16.79 3.10
N SER A 106 6.03 -15.99 2.08
CA SER A 106 6.43 -14.60 2.27
C SER A 106 5.87 -13.67 1.19
N VAL A 107 5.70 -12.42 1.59
CA VAL A 107 5.32 -11.32 0.70
C VAL A 107 6.23 -10.15 0.98
N VAL A 108 6.84 -9.62 -0.06
CA VAL A 108 7.57 -8.36 -0.02
C VAL A 108 6.96 -7.38 -0.99
N GLY A 109 6.72 -6.16 -0.55
CA GLY A 109 6.15 -5.10 -1.37
C GLY A 109 6.90 -3.80 -1.18
N ALA A 110 7.00 -3.04 -2.26
CA ALA A 110 7.47 -1.68 -2.24
C ALA A 110 6.58 -0.83 -3.17
N GLN A 111 6.12 0.30 -2.66
CA GLN A 111 5.33 1.23 -3.46
C GLN A 111 5.69 2.68 -3.13
N GLN A 112 5.49 3.53 -4.09
CA GLN A 112 5.59 4.97 -3.96
C GLN A 112 4.29 5.61 -4.40
N GLU A 113 3.71 6.40 -3.52
CA GLU A 113 2.54 7.23 -3.76
C GLU A 113 2.98 8.68 -3.88
N HIS A 114 2.45 9.40 -4.83
CA HIS A 114 2.67 10.83 -4.98
C HIS A 114 1.32 11.52 -5.10
N THR A 115 1.06 12.45 -4.20
CA THR A 115 -0.15 13.25 -4.17
C THR A 115 0.21 14.72 -4.35
N LYS A 116 -0.32 15.32 -5.40
CA LYS A 116 -0.18 16.75 -5.64
C LYS A 116 -1.55 17.39 -5.60
N GLU A 117 -1.71 18.37 -4.72
CA GLU A 117 -2.94 19.13 -4.57
C GLU A 117 -2.64 20.61 -4.71
N ASN A 118 -3.44 21.30 -5.49
CA ASN A 118 -3.41 22.74 -5.61
C ASN A 118 -4.85 23.26 -5.48
N THR A 119 -5.14 23.84 -4.33
CA THR A 119 -6.49 24.37 -4.02
C THR A 119 -6.43 25.88 -3.94
N GLU A 120 -7.26 26.53 -4.70
CA GLU A 120 -7.46 27.98 -4.71
C GLU A 120 -8.86 28.30 -4.22
N THR A 121 -8.97 29.09 -3.15
CA THR A 121 -10.25 29.48 -2.54
C THR A 121 -10.13 30.88 -1.95
N LEU A 122 -11.04 31.78 -2.32
CA LEU A 122 -11.11 33.17 -1.79
C LEU A 122 -9.77 33.92 -1.86
N GLY A 123 -8.99 33.71 -2.94
CA GLY A 123 -7.70 34.33 -3.14
C GLY A 123 -6.56 33.76 -2.28
N GLN A 124 -6.81 32.66 -1.58
CA GLN A 124 -5.78 31.90 -0.88
C GLN A 124 -5.45 30.64 -1.69
N THR A 125 -4.16 30.34 -1.83
CA THR A 125 -3.68 29.15 -2.49
C THR A 125 -3.10 28.21 -1.44
N PHE A 126 -3.64 26.99 -1.37
CA PHE A 126 -3.11 25.88 -0.61
C PHE A 126 -2.43 24.90 -1.57
N ARG A 127 -1.22 24.50 -1.24
CA ARG A 127 -0.44 23.53 -2.01
C ARG A 127 0.01 22.38 -1.12
N ARG A 128 -0.01 21.18 -1.69
CA ARG A 128 0.53 19.97 -1.11
C ARG A 128 1.23 19.19 -2.22
N ASP A 129 2.48 18.82 -2.00
CA ASP A 129 3.28 17.97 -2.89
C ASP A 129 3.91 16.87 -2.03
N GLU A 130 3.13 15.84 -1.77
CA GLU A 130 3.47 14.75 -0.87
C GLU A 130 3.95 13.53 -1.65
N THR A 131 5.06 12.97 -1.21
CA THR A 131 5.56 11.67 -1.64
C THR A 131 5.61 10.73 -0.44
N ARG A 132 4.99 9.56 -0.57
CA ARG A 132 4.98 8.52 0.45
C ARG A 132 5.59 7.25 -0.13
N THR A 133 6.68 6.79 0.46
CA THR A 133 7.32 5.53 0.12
C THR A 133 6.97 4.50 1.19
N ILE A 134 6.44 3.35 0.76
CA ILE A 134 6.00 2.27 1.63
C ILE A 134 6.78 1.02 1.24
N PHE A 135 7.40 0.40 2.22
CA PHE A 135 7.96 -0.94 2.10
C PHE A 135 7.28 -1.84 3.11
N ASN A 136 6.85 -3.01 2.68
CA ASN A 136 6.26 -4.02 3.54
C ASN A 136 6.88 -5.40 3.30
N TYR A 137 7.03 -6.15 4.37
CA TYR A 137 7.45 -7.54 4.36
C TYR A 137 6.61 -8.33 5.34
N ALA A 138 6.11 -9.46 4.90
CA ALA A 138 5.46 -10.44 5.75
C ALA A 138 5.99 -11.83 5.45
N ALA A 139 6.25 -12.60 6.48
CA ALA A 139 6.64 -14.01 6.37
C ALA A 139 5.86 -14.82 7.38
N ASN A 140 5.49 -16.02 6.98
CA ASN A 140 4.82 -17.00 7.84
C ASN A 140 5.51 -18.34 7.69
N LYS A 141 5.72 -19.05 8.79
CA LYS A 141 6.22 -20.42 8.82
C LYS A 141 5.35 -21.22 9.78
N GLY A 142 4.51 -22.07 9.22
CA GLY A 142 3.66 -22.97 9.96
C GLY A 142 4.28 -24.35 10.19
N SER A 143 3.61 -25.13 11.01
CA SER A 143 3.71 -26.58 11.16
C SER A 143 2.35 -27.11 11.59
N GLU A 144 2.21 -28.42 11.79
CA GLU A 144 0.93 -28.98 12.27
C GLU A 144 0.49 -28.43 13.64
N THR A 145 1.43 -27.97 14.46
CA THR A 145 1.18 -27.55 15.83
C THR A 145 1.67 -26.16 16.17
N SER A 146 2.35 -25.48 15.25
CA SER A 146 2.90 -24.16 15.54
C SER A 146 2.91 -23.24 14.33
N ASP A 147 2.72 -21.95 14.59
CA ASP A 147 2.83 -20.88 13.60
C ASP A 147 3.77 -19.81 14.11
N LEU A 148 4.69 -19.40 13.25
CA LEU A 148 5.56 -18.25 13.44
C LEU A 148 5.30 -17.25 12.32
N TYR A 149 4.99 -16.02 12.66
CA TYR A 149 4.86 -14.97 11.67
C TYR A 149 5.71 -13.75 12.03
N PHE A 150 6.15 -13.08 10.97
CA PHE A 150 6.85 -11.80 11.06
C PHE A 150 6.22 -10.82 10.08
N ARG A 151 5.99 -9.59 10.51
CA ARG A 151 5.55 -8.48 9.67
C ARG A 151 6.44 -7.28 9.92
N TYR A 152 6.75 -6.58 8.86
CA TYR A 152 7.49 -5.32 8.91
C TYR A 152 6.89 -4.33 7.91
N GLU A 153 6.72 -3.10 8.36
CA GLU A 153 6.29 -1.99 7.51
C GLU A 153 7.20 -0.79 7.77
N PHE A 154 7.65 -0.17 6.70
CA PHE A 154 8.34 1.10 6.70
C PHE A 154 7.55 2.09 5.86
N ILE A 155 7.34 3.30 6.39
CA ILE A 155 6.70 4.41 5.71
C ILE A 155 7.61 5.62 5.83
N ASP A 156 7.98 6.23 4.70
CA ASP A 156 8.65 7.52 4.61
C ASP A 156 7.71 8.49 3.88
N GLN A 157 7.26 9.52 4.58
CA GLN A 157 6.39 10.55 4.04
C GLN A 157 7.12 11.88 4.02
N GLN A 158 7.15 12.51 2.86
CA GLN A 158 7.80 13.79 2.61
C GLN A 158 6.83 14.71 1.87
N ASP A 159 6.58 15.88 2.43
CA ASP A 159 5.83 16.95 1.80
C ASP A 159 6.77 18.12 1.55
N LYS A 160 6.86 18.58 0.29
CA LYS A 160 7.76 19.66 -0.11
C LYS A 160 7.28 21.04 0.33
N ASP A 161 5.97 21.20 0.39
CA ASP A 161 5.32 22.46 0.73
C ASP A 161 5.09 22.57 2.25
N GLN A 162 4.98 21.43 2.95
CA GLN A 162 4.66 21.34 4.37
C GLN A 162 5.62 20.40 5.11
N SER A 163 6.86 20.79 5.28
CA SER A 163 7.92 19.96 5.88
C SER A 163 7.62 19.48 7.32
N ASN A 164 6.72 20.15 8.03
CA ASN A 164 6.25 19.74 9.34
C ASN A 164 5.39 18.46 9.32
N LEU A 165 4.92 18.04 8.15
CA LEU A 165 4.19 16.79 7.94
C LEU A 165 5.10 15.60 7.60
N ASN A 166 6.41 15.84 7.47
CA ASN A 166 7.38 14.79 7.16
C ASN A 166 7.56 13.87 8.34
N PHE A 167 7.52 12.57 8.08
CA PHE A 167 7.80 11.55 9.08
C PHE A 167 8.30 10.26 8.47
N GLN A 168 8.97 9.47 9.29
CA GLN A 168 9.31 8.08 9.02
C GLN A 168 8.72 7.20 10.11
N THR A 169 8.17 6.06 9.73
CA THR A 169 7.61 5.08 10.65
C THR A 169 8.16 3.71 10.35
N HIS A 170 8.56 2.99 11.38
CA HIS A 170 8.88 1.58 11.31
C HIS A 170 7.96 0.82 12.26
N THR A 171 7.31 -0.19 11.75
CA THR A 171 6.48 -1.11 12.53
C THR A 171 6.98 -2.51 12.30
N ALA A 172 7.24 -3.26 13.36
CA ALA A 172 7.57 -4.68 13.28
C ALA A 172 6.71 -5.47 14.26
N GLU A 173 6.22 -6.61 13.83
CA GLU A 173 5.44 -7.55 14.62
C GLU A 173 6.03 -8.95 14.45
N LEU A 174 6.31 -9.62 15.54
CA LEU A 174 6.68 -11.03 15.59
C LEU A 174 5.67 -11.76 16.46
N GLY A 175 5.06 -12.79 15.93
CA GLY A 175 4.12 -13.60 16.68
C GLY A 175 4.43 -15.09 16.54
N TYR A 176 4.21 -15.82 17.61
CA TYR A 176 4.37 -17.26 17.68
C TYR A 176 3.15 -17.86 18.36
N SER A 177 2.64 -18.96 17.82
CA SER A 177 1.63 -19.78 18.49
C SER A 177 2.04 -21.24 18.50
N LEU A 178 1.67 -21.95 19.57
CA LEU A 178 1.95 -23.37 19.76
C LEU A 178 0.72 -24.05 20.33
N ASP A 179 0.24 -25.07 19.63
CA ASP A 179 -0.81 -25.98 20.10
C ASP A 179 -0.16 -27.22 20.73
N PHE A 180 -0.55 -27.58 21.93
CA PHE A 180 0.03 -28.68 22.70
C PHE A 180 -0.98 -29.34 23.64
N GLY A 181 -0.58 -30.40 24.32
CA GLY A 181 -1.42 -31.19 25.21
C GLY A 181 -2.13 -32.33 24.50
N GLU A 182 -2.91 -33.11 25.26
CA GLU A 182 -3.74 -34.17 24.68
C GLU A 182 -4.79 -33.56 23.76
N ASN A 183 -4.88 -34.05 22.52
CA ASN A 183 -5.76 -33.55 21.46
C ASN A 183 -5.57 -32.05 21.11
N LEU A 184 -4.37 -31.50 21.35
CA LEU A 184 -4.05 -30.09 21.05
C LEU A 184 -5.01 -29.09 21.73
N ASN A 185 -5.46 -29.42 22.94
CA ASN A 185 -6.43 -28.63 23.68
C ASN A 185 -5.85 -27.42 24.43
N ARG A 186 -4.57 -27.15 24.24
CA ARG A 186 -3.88 -25.99 24.82
C ARG A 186 -3.21 -25.20 23.74
N ARG A 187 -3.37 -23.89 23.77
CA ARG A 187 -2.72 -22.96 22.86
C ARG A 187 -1.96 -21.90 23.66
N TRP A 188 -0.69 -21.77 23.38
CA TRP A 188 0.13 -20.66 23.84
C TRP A 188 0.42 -19.72 22.67
N THR A 189 0.27 -18.41 22.90
CA THR A 189 0.58 -17.37 21.92
C THR A 189 1.48 -16.33 22.55
N SER A 190 2.47 -15.89 21.79
CA SER A 190 3.38 -14.80 22.16
C SER A 190 3.45 -13.80 21.01
N ARG A 191 3.40 -12.52 21.33
CA ARG A 191 3.47 -11.45 20.37
C ARG A 191 4.42 -10.36 20.86
N LEU A 192 5.33 -9.93 19.99
CA LEU A 192 6.22 -8.80 20.20
C LEU A 192 5.94 -7.74 19.12
N ASN A 193 5.67 -6.52 19.56
CA ASN A 193 5.46 -5.38 18.66
C ASN A 193 6.54 -4.34 18.92
N TYR A 194 7.05 -3.79 17.82
CA TYR A 194 7.95 -2.65 17.80
C TYR A 194 7.36 -1.58 16.88
N PHE A 195 7.32 -0.36 17.39
CA PHE A 195 6.90 0.80 16.64
C PHE A 195 7.87 1.95 16.92
N THR A 196 8.31 2.63 15.87
CA THR A 196 8.99 3.91 16.01
C THR A 196 8.51 4.89 14.94
N ARG A 197 8.36 6.13 15.34
CA ARG A 197 8.04 7.23 14.44
C ARG A 197 9.04 8.35 14.68
N SER A 198 9.69 8.82 13.62
CA SER A 198 10.56 9.99 13.59
C SER A 198 9.86 11.10 12.81
N ALA A 199 9.58 12.20 13.47
CA ALA A 199 8.99 13.41 12.92
C ALA A 199 9.65 14.62 13.63
N ALA A 200 8.90 15.65 13.99
CA ALA A 200 9.40 16.73 14.86
C ALA A 200 9.83 16.21 16.26
N ALA A 201 9.27 15.09 16.70
CA ALA A 201 9.68 14.31 17.86
C ALA A 201 9.78 12.84 17.52
N GLN A 202 10.70 12.13 18.18
CA GLN A 202 10.83 10.68 18.03
C GLN A 202 10.01 9.97 19.11
N VAL A 203 9.23 9.00 18.70
CA VAL A 203 8.47 8.11 19.58
C VAL A 203 8.86 6.68 19.29
N THR A 204 9.16 5.90 20.33
CA THR A 204 9.42 4.46 20.21
C THR A 204 8.55 3.73 21.23
N VAL A 205 7.86 2.68 20.80
CA VAL A 205 7.03 1.82 21.63
C VAL A 205 7.44 0.37 21.38
N ILE A 206 7.66 -0.36 22.46
CA ILE A 206 7.87 -1.81 22.43
C ILE A 206 6.84 -2.42 23.37
N SER A 207 6.09 -3.40 22.88
CA SER A 207 5.13 -4.15 23.71
C SER A 207 5.27 -5.65 23.46
N ALA A 208 5.08 -6.43 24.51
CA ALA A 208 5.00 -7.88 24.44
C ALA A 208 3.69 -8.33 25.09
N ASP A 209 3.06 -9.33 24.50
CA ASP A 209 1.84 -9.95 24.99
C ASP A 209 1.99 -11.47 24.94
N GLU A 210 1.58 -12.14 26.02
CA GLU A 210 1.59 -13.59 26.12
C GLU A 210 0.23 -14.09 26.63
N GLN A 211 -0.30 -15.10 25.98
CA GLN A 211 -1.59 -15.69 26.32
C GLN A 211 -1.51 -17.22 26.33
N LEU A 212 -2.11 -17.82 27.33
CA LEU A 212 -2.35 -19.26 27.41
C LEU A 212 -3.85 -19.51 27.41
N ARG A 213 -4.33 -20.24 26.42
CA ARG A 213 -5.71 -20.71 26.32
C ARG A 213 -5.74 -22.21 26.57
N ILE A 214 -6.70 -22.67 27.39
CA ILE A 214 -6.96 -24.08 27.67
C ILE A 214 -8.42 -24.32 27.34
N ASP A 215 -8.70 -25.16 26.35
CA ASP A 215 -10.04 -25.60 25.99
C ASP A 215 -10.33 -26.90 26.74
N HIS A 216 -11.34 -26.88 27.58
CA HIS A 216 -11.85 -28.08 28.27
C HIS A 216 -12.96 -28.66 27.39
N TYR A 217 -12.73 -29.85 26.83
CA TYR A 217 -13.78 -30.67 26.24
C TYR A 217 -14.32 -31.58 27.35
N GLU A 218 -15.60 -31.42 27.67
CA GLU A 218 -16.35 -32.39 28.48
C GLU A 218 -16.79 -33.57 27.63
#